data_01ed4b6d4013ef4d5e9e52752a83f520
#
_entry.id   01ed4b6d4013ef4d5e9e52752a83f520
#
_cell.length_a   1.000
_cell.length_b   1.000
_cell.length_c   1.000
_cell.angle_alpha   90.00
_cell.angle_beta   90.00
_cell.angle_gamma   90.00
#
_symmetry.space_group_name_H-M   'P 1'
#
loop_
_entity.id
_entity.type
_entity.pdbx_description
1 polymer ?
#
loop_
_entity_poly.entity_id
_entity_poly.type
_entity_poly.pdbx_seq_one_letter_code
_entity_poly.pdbx_strand_id
1 'polypeptide(L)'
;MMKKGIIYIICFLSLLFSYTSCSQNNKPSDQLNLEPISVNKEKVHKAYFASGCFWCVEAIYESIIGVNNVVSGYSGGEFSNPTYQLVNTKLTGHAETIEVTYDPKKITFSNLVDVYFGCHNKQ
;
A
#
# COMPACT_ATOMS: atom_id res chain seq x y z
N MET A 1 -41.56 -48.79 31.03
CA MET A 1 -41.28 -47.35 30.86
C MET A 1 -39.77 -47.02 31.00
N MET A 2 -38.83 -47.77 30.38
CA MET A 2 -37.38 -47.61 30.57
C MET A 2 -36.60 -47.38 29.26
N LYS A 3 -37.26 -47.05 28.15
CA LYS A 3 -36.56 -46.91 26.84
C LYS A 3 -36.25 -45.48 26.41
N LYS A 4 -36.85 -44.48 27.07
CA LYS A 4 -36.59 -43.05 26.67
C LYS A 4 -35.37 -42.43 27.30
N GLY A 5 -34.93 -42.87 28.49
CA GLY A 5 -33.76 -42.34 29.19
C GLY A 5 -32.42 -42.73 28.51
N ILE A 6 -32.36 -43.90 27.94
CA ILE A 6 -31.12 -44.39 27.29
C ILE A 6 -30.83 -43.64 26.01
N ILE A 7 -31.86 -43.24 25.27
CA ILE A 7 -31.68 -42.49 23.99
C ILE A 7 -31.09 -41.07 24.27
N TYR A 8 -31.52 -40.44 25.37
CA TYR A 8 -30.99 -39.11 25.74
C TYR A 8 -29.51 -39.17 26.21
N ILE A 9 -29.10 -40.27 26.87
CA ILE A 9 -27.74 -40.49 27.32
C ILE A 9 -26.81 -40.71 26.09
N ILE A 10 -27.28 -41.46 25.12
CA ILE A 10 -26.50 -41.72 23.89
C ILE A 10 -26.37 -40.44 23.05
N CYS A 11 -27.41 -39.61 22.91
CA CYS A 11 -27.34 -38.30 22.25
C CYS A 11 -26.42 -37.31 22.98
N PHE A 12 -26.39 -37.34 24.32
CA PHE A 12 -25.55 -36.43 25.11
C PHE A 12 -24.07 -36.83 25.05
N LEU A 13 -23.77 -38.14 24.94
CA LEU A 13 -22.40 -38.63 24.77
C LEU A 13 -21.84 -38.33 23.37
N SER A 14 -22.67 -38.27 22.34
CA SER A 14 -22.24 -37.94 20.99
C SER A 14 -21.87 -36.46 20.79
N LEU A 15 -22.42 -35.58 21.62
CA LEU A 15 -22.12 -34.14 21.60
C LEU A 15 -20.78 -33.78 22.26
N LEU A 16 -20.24 -34.67 23.12
CA LEU A 16 -18.95 -34.42 23.79
C LEU A 16 -17.72 -34.87 22.99
N PHE A 17 -17.94 -35.59 21.87
CA PHE A 17 -16.84 -36.12 21.06
C PHE A 17 -16.44 -35.24 19.86
N SER A 18 -17.06 -34.07 19.69
CA SER A 18 -16.83 -33.21 18.52
C SER A 18 -15.80 -32.09 18.73
N TYR A 19 -15.07 -32.07 19.83
CA TYR A 19 -14.12 -30.97 20.13
C TYR A 19 -12.64 -31.34 20.10
N THR A 20 -12.26 -32.43 19.49
CA THR A 20 -10.83 -32.78 19.37
C THR A 20 -10.47 -33.05 17.93
N SER A 21 -10.28 -32.00 17.15
CA SER A 21 -9.36 -32.05 16.01
C SER A 21 -9.07 -30.65 15.49
N CYS A 22 -8.32 -29.88 16.25
CA CYS A 22 -7.47 -28.85 15.69
C CYS A 22 -6.02 -29.32 15.91
N SER A 23 -5.58 -30.20 15.02
CA SER A 23 -4.16 -30.52 14.89
C SER A 23 -3.45 -29.27 14.39
N GLN A 24 -2.87 -28.50 15.29
CA GLN A 24 -1.85 -27.54 14.94
C GLN A 24 -0.62 -28.30 14.43
N ASN A 25 -0.55 -28.48 13.12
CA ASN A 25 0.73 -28.72 12.48
C ASN A 25 1.61 -27.49 12.73
N ASN A 26 2.37 -27.54 13.79
CA ASN A 26 3.55 -26.71 13.97
C ASN A 26 4.57 -27.14 12.89
N LYS A 27 4.36 -26.63 11.69
CA LYS A 27 5.42 -26.54 10.70
C LYS A 27 6.44 -25.57 11.32
N PRO A 28 7.72 -25.93 11.45
CA PRO A 28 8.72 -24.95 11.85
C PRO A 28 8.60 -23.80 10.86
N SER A 29 8.14 -22.65 11.33
CA SER A 29 8.31 -21.42 10.59
C SER A 29 9.81 -21.25 10.47
N ASP A 30 10.37 -21.51 9.29
CA ASP A 30 11.60 -20.87 8.88
C ASP A 30 11.36 -19.39 9.16
N GLN A 31 11.84 -18.94 10.28
CA GLN A 31 12.00 -17.54 10.61
C GLN A 31 12.97 -17.06 9.53
N LEU A 32 12.40 -16.58 8.42
CA LEU A 32 13.15 -15.79 7.48
C LEU A 32 13.70 -14.63 8.34
N ASN A 33 14.94 -14.78 8.76
CA ASN A 33 15.68 -13.76 9.48
C ASN A 33 15.90 -12.62 8.47
N LEU A 34 14.86 -11.80 8.30
CA LEU A 34 14.96 -10.53 7.60
C LEU A 34 15.80 -9.66 8.53
N GLU A 35 17.12 -9.77 8.41
CA GLU A 35 18.02 -8.74 8.85
C GLU A 35 17.41 -7.42 8.38
N PRO A 36 17.17 -6.44 9.26
CA PRO A 36 16.71 -5.14 8.83
C PRO A 36 17.73 -4.67 7.81
N ILE A 37 17.29 -4.57 6.55
CA ILE A 37 18.11 -3.97 5.50
C ILE A 37 18.47 -2.62 6.07
N SER A 38 19.74 -2.47 6.51
CA SER A 38 20.27 -1.19 6.89
C SER A 38 20.21 -0.37 5.62
N VAL A 39 19.10 0.35 5.44
CA VAL A 39 18.99 1.38 4.39
C VAL A 39 20.09 2.34 4.77
N ASN A 40 21.25 2.14 4.15
CA ASN A 40 22.31 3.11 4.14
C ASN A 40 21.60 4.42 3.85
N LYS A 41 21.65 5.40 4.75
CA LYS A 41 21.05 6.73 4.56
C LYS A 41 21.82 7.44 3.44
N GLU A 42 21.84 6.82 2.25
CA GLU A 42 22.19 7.54 1.06
C GLU A 42 21.25 8.73 0.97
N LYS A 43 21.85 9.88 0.75
CA LYS A 43 21.14 11.16 0.74
C LYS A 43 20.11 11.13 -0.38
N VAL A 44 18.91 10.66 -0.07
CA VAL A 44 17.77 10.65 -1.00
C VAL A 44 17.22 12.07 -1.11
N HIS A 45 16.79 12.44 -2.29
CA HIS A 45 16.12 13.70 -2.57
C HIS A 45 14.65 13.47 -2.83
N LYS A 46 13.86 14.51 -2.61
CA LYS A 46 12.42 14.52 -2.90
C LYS A 46 12.12 15.56 -3.97
N ALA A 47 11.22 15.20 -4.88
CA ALA A 47 10.66 16.08 -5.90
C ALA A 47 9.14 15.95 -5.91
N TYR A 48 8.44 17.01 -6.27
CA TYR A 48 6.97 17.04 -6.30
C TYR A 48 6.52 17.46 -7.70
N PHE A 49 5.58 16.68 -8.25
CA PHE A 49 5.03 16.94 -9.59
C PHE A 49 3.51 16.94 -9.53
N ALA A 50 2.89 18.07 -9.87
CA ALA A 50 1.44 18.19 -9.98
C ALA A 50 1.00 17.77 -11.38
N SER A 51 0.06 16.84 -11.46
CA SER A 51 -0.43 16.27 -12.72
C SER A 51 -1.94 16.02 -12.66
N GLY A 52 -2.60 16.02 -13.82
CA GLY A 52 -4.05 15.83 -13.90
C GLY A 52 -4.51 14.40 -13.60
N CYS A 53 -3.62 13.41 -13.62
CA CYS A 53 -3.90 12.02 -13.24
C CYS A 53 -2.68 11.46 -12.51
N PHE A 54 -2.66 11.60 -11.18
CA PHE A 54 -1.51 11.19 -10.38
C PHE A 54 -1.24 9.67 -10.43
N TRP A 55 -2.27 8.80 -10.55
CA TRP A 55 -2.08 7.35 -10.66
C TRP A 55 -1.31 6.94 -11.92
N CYS A 56 -1.56 7.63 -13.05
CA CYS A 56 -0.84 7.36 -14.29
C CYS A 56 0.62 7.77 -14.17
N VAL A 57 0.86 8.92 -13.56
CA VAL A 57 2.20 9.48 -13.39
C VAL A 57 2.98 8.70 -12.34
N GLU A 58 2.35 8.28 -11.22
CA GLU A 58 2.92 7.39 -10.20
C GLU A 58 3.49 6.13 -10.84
N ALA A 59 2.69 5.40 -11.62
CA ALA A 59 3.13 4.16 -12.28
C ALA A 59 4.33 4.37 -13.22
N ILE A 60 4.40 5.50 -13.92
CA ILE A 60 5.54 5.83 -14.78
C ILE A 60 6.79 6.08 -13.93
N TYR A 61 6.69 6.89 -12.87
CA TYR A 61 7.84 7.22 -12.04
C TYR A 61 8.36 6.03 -11.24
N GLU A 62 7.49 5.12 -10.80
CA GLU A 62 7.89 3.88 -10.14
C GLU A 62 8.74 2.97 -11.03
N SER A 63 8.58 3.06 -12.35
CA SER A 63 9.35 2.29 -13.32
C SER A 63 10.75 2.84 -13.59
N ILE A 64 11.10 4.03 -13.07
CA ILE A 64 12.35 4.72 -13.37
C ILE A 64 13.48 4.22 -12.47
N ILE A 65 14.59 3.80 -13.08
CA ILE A 65 15.79 3.42 -12.32
C ILE A 65 16.35 4.64 -11.57
N GLY A 66 16.49 4.50 -10.25
CA GLY A 66 16.96 5.58 -9.38
C GLY A 66 15.84 6.25 -8.60
N VAL A 67 14.58 6.00 -8.94
CA VAL A 67 13.43 6.32 -8.09
C VAL A 67 13.28 5.21 -7.03
N ASN A 68 13.17 5.61 -5.77
CA ASN A 68 13.07 4.69 -4.64
C ASN A 68 11.64 4.51 -4.17
N ASN A 69 10.81 5.55 -4.27
CA ASN A 69 9.43 5.54 -3.84
C ASN A 69 8.65 6.68 -4.48
N VAL A 70 7.37 6.44 -4.77
CA VAL A 70 6.43 7.46 -5.24
C VAL A 70 5.19 7.40 -4.37
N VAL A 71 4.65 8.56 -3.99
CA VAL A 71 3.44 8.66 -3.17
C VAL A 71 2.49 9.67 -3.79
N SER A 72 1.30 9.23 -4.13
CA SER A 72 0.23 10.10 -4.61
C SER A 72 -0.44 10.87 -3.47
N GLY A 73 -0.80 12.11 -3.72
CA GLY A 73 -1.44 12.99 -2.75
C GLY A 73 -1.97 14.27 -3.37
N TYR A 74 -2.21 15.26 -2.53
CA TYR A 74 -2.75 16.56 -2.95
C TYR A 74 -1.90 17.70 -2.39
N SER A 75 -1.70 18.75 -3.18
CA SER A 75 -0.94 19.92 -2.74
C SER A 75 -1.53 21.22 -3.25
N GLY A 76 -1.15 22.34 -2.62
CA GLY A 76 -1.43 23.70 -3.05
C GLY A 76 -2.73 24.30 -2.53
N GLY A 77 -3.68 23.52 -2.06
CA GLY A 77 -4.94 24.03 -1.51
C GLY A 77 -4.89 24.31 -0.01
N GLU A 78 -5.86 25.06 0.49
CA GLU A 78 -6.01 25.39 1.92
C GLU A 78 -6.98 24.48 2.66
N PHE A 79 -7.73 23.62 1.94
CA PHE A 79 -8.73 22.74 2.53
C PHE A 79 -8.07 21.60 3.29
N SER A 80 -8.36 21.47 4.59
CA SER A 80 -7.78 20.42 5.44
C SER A 80 -8.39 19.06 5.10
N ASN A 81 -7.54 18.02 4.99
CA ASN A 81 -7.94 16.64 4.73
C ASN A 81 -8.86 16.48 3.48
N PRO A 82 -8.40 16.92 2.29
CA PRO A 82 -9.20 16.83 1.09
C PRO A 82 -9.43 15.36 0.69
N THR A 83 -10.66 15.03 0.30
CA THR A 83 -10.97 13.75 -0.34
C THR A 83 -10.82 13.87 -1.86
N TYR A 84 -10.64 12.71 -2.53
CA TYR A 84 -10.57 12.67 -4.00
C TYR A 84 -11.77 13.36 -4.66
N GLN A 85 -12.98 13.09 -4.15
CA GLN A 85 -14.21 13.69 -4.67
C GLN A 85 -14.21 15.22 -4.55
N LEU A 86 -13.72 15.73 -3.40
CA LEU A 86 -13.64 17.18 -3.18
C LEU A 86 -12.60 17.84 -4.09
N VAL A 87 -11.43 17.22 -4.27
CA VAL A 87 -10.40 17.75 -5.17
C VAL A 87 -10.90 17.81 -6.61
N ASN A 88 -11.62 16.79 -7.05
CA ASN A 88 -12.22 16.75 -8.39
C ASN A 88 -13.25 17.86 -8.66
N THR A 89 -13.85 18.43 -7.62
CA THR A 89 -14.71 19.62 -7.80
C THR A 89 -13.93 20.87 -8.20
N LYS A 90 -12.60 20.86 -8.04
CA LYS A 90 -11.69 22.00 -8.26
C LYS A 90 -11.95 23.20 -7.34
N LEU A 91 -12.78 23.02 -6.32
CA LEU A 91 -13.11 24.10 -5.36
C LEU A 91 -12.15 24.13 -4.16
N THR A 92 -11.35 23.09 -3.96
CA THR A 92 -10.42 22.99 -2.82
C THR A 92 -9.11 23.74 -3.02
N GLY A 93 -8.79 24.16 -4.24
CA GLY A 93 -7.49 24.72 -4.61
C GLY A 93 -6.35 23.69 -4.67
N HIS A 94 -6.62 22.41 -4.31
CA HIS A 94 -5.64 21.34 -4.40
C HIS A 94 -5.47 20.82 -5.83
N ALA A 95 -4.23 20.44 -6.17
CA ALA A 95 -3.90 19.66 -7.35
C ALA A 95 -3.49 18.24 -6.95
N GLU A 96 -3.82 17.28 -7.81
CA GLU A 96 -3.25 15.94 -7.73
C GLU A 96 -1.74 16.03 -7.92
N THR A 97 -0.97 15.46 -6.99
CA THR A 97 0.48 15.63 -6.91
C THR A 97 1.12 14.31 -6.52
N ILE A 98 2.27 13.98 -7.10
CA ILE A 98 3.13 12.90 -6.63
C ILE A 98 4.34 13.45 -5.90
N GLU A 99 4.74 12.79 -4.80
CA GLU A 99 6.04 12.95 -4.16
C GLU A 99 6.95 11.83 -4.65
N VAL A 100 8.05 12.18 -5.28
CA VAL A 100 9.06 11.25 -5.80
C VAL A 100 10.29 11.30 -4.92
N THR A 101 10.64 10.18 -4.29
CA THR A 101 11.89 10.01 -3.55
C THR A 101 12.90 9.30 -4.45
N TYR A 102 14.06 9.91 -4.70
CA TYR A 102 15.05 9.40 -5.67
C TYR A 102 16.49 9.52 -5.19
N ASP A 103 17.36 8.69 -5.75
CA ASP A 103 18.81 8.73 -5.55
C ASP A 103 19.45 9.69 -6.57
N PRO A 104 19.99 10.84 -6.16
CA PRO A 104 20.58 11.83 -7.07
C PRO A 104 21.85 11.35 -7.77
N LYS A 105 22.44 10.23 -7.33
CA LYS A 105 23.57 9.59 -8.01
C LYS A 105 23.14 8.75 -9.21
N LYS A 106 21.89 8.28 -9.22
CA LYS A 106 21.35 7.42 -10.29
C LYS A 106 20.51 8.20 -11.28
N ILE A 107 19.76 9.20 -10.82
CA ILE A 107 18.93 10.03 -11.67
C ILE A 107 18.94 11.48 -11.17
N THR A 108 19.03 12.43 -12.11
CA THR A 108 19.02 13.86 -11.78
C THR A 108 17.58 14.40 -11.72
N PHE A 109 17.37 15.51 -11.03
CA PHE A 109 16.09 16.22 -11.06
C PHE A 109 15.68 16.63 -12.47
N SER A 110 16.65 17.04 -13.32
CA SER A 110 16.38 17.40 -14.72
C SER A 110 15.79 16.22 -15.50
N ASN A 111 16.32 15.01 -15.32
CA ASN A 111 15.77 13.82 -15.98
C ASN A 111 14.30 13.54 -15.51
N LEU A 112 13.99 13.75 -14.23
CA LEU A 112 12.62 13.61 -13.73
C LEU A 112 11.69 14.65 -14.36
N VAL A 113 12.16 15.89 -14.56
CA VAL A 113 11.41 16.95 -15.25
C VAL A 113 11.19 16.61 -16.72
N ASP A 114 12.19 16.04 -17.41
CA ASP A 114 12.03 15.60 -18.80
C ASP A 114 10.96 14.51 -18.93
N VAL A 115 10.94 13.55 -18.00
CA VAL A 115 9.88 12.53 -17.93
C VAL A 115 8.51 13.20 -17.71
N TYR A 116 8.42 14.16 -16.80
CA TYR A 116 7.18 14.90 -16.54
C TYR A 116 6.60 15.53 -17.80
N PHE A 117 7.41 16.24 -18.56
CA PHE A 117 6.97 16.86 -19.82
C PHE A 117 6.71 15.84 -20.93
N GLY A 118 7.38 14.70 -20.90
CA GLY A 118 7.12 13.59 -21.83
C GLY A 118 5.78 12.91 -21.58
N CYS A 119 5.35 12.82 -20.31
CA CYS A 119 4.09 12.22 -19.91
C CYS A 119 2.90 13.21 -19.96
N HIS A 120 3.19 14.50 -19.90
CA HIS A 120 2.18 15.55 -19.89
C HIS A 120 1.77 15.89 -21.31
N ASN A 121 0.59 15.39 -21.70
CA ASN A 121 0.07 15.71 -23.04
C ASN A 121 -0.23 17.22 -23.06
N LYS A 122 0.51 17.95 -23.89
CA LYS A 122 0.23 19.37 -24.15
C LYS A 122 -1.11 19.45 -24.90
N GLN A 123 -2.19 19.69 -24.16
CA GLN A 123 -3.45 20.14 -24.76
C GLN A 123 -3.34 21.62 -25.15
#